data_ec3f2413eaca113fc0c5fbdcc9d106ef
#
_entry.id   ec3f2413eaca113fc0c5fbdcc9d106ef
#
_cell.length_a   1.000
_cell.length_b   1.000
_cell.length_c   1.000
_cell.angle_alpha   90.00
_cell.angle_beta   90.00
_cell.angle_gamma   90.00
#
_symmetry.space_group_name_H-M   'P 1'
#
loop_
_entity.id
_entity.type
_entity.pdbx_description
1 polymer ?
#
loop_
_entity_poly.entity_id
_entity_poly.type
_entity_poly.pdbx_seq_one_letter_code
_entity_poly.pdbx_strand_id
1 'polypeptide(L)'
;MKALILKDIYVIWRQMKYFLVMILLFSALPSGFNNAFAVIYTSMLPYTALAYDERSKWDQLAAMMPYSTRDVVLGKYVFGWLCIGGAAVLSGLLQAALSLVIDRAFRPGVMALSVLGALCILAISLPLMFRMGVEKGRLGMFLVIFLVCGGAGAISQIADSMSHGTPFAFQAPVLAVMLIAAVVLTAVSVPLSMRFYAKRQG
;
A
#
# COMPACT_ATOMS: atom_id res chain seq x y z
N MET A 1 -16.42 -12.90 -4.05
CA MET A 1 -15.55 -11.71 -4.06
C MET A 1 -16.23 -10.45 -3.49
N LYS A 2 -17.38 -9.95 -4.01
CA LYS A 2 -18.02 -8.71 -3.51
C LYS A 2 -18.31 -8.74 -2.00
N ALA A 3 -18.84 -9.84 -1.49
CA ALA A 3 -19.17 -10.00 -0.06
C ALA A 3 -17.92 -9.95 0.84
N LEU A 4 -16.78 -10.49 0.38
CA LEU A 4 -15.52 -10.47 1.14
C LEU A 4 -14.96 -9.04 1.26
N ILE A 5 -14.99 -8.29 0.16
CA ILE A 5 -14.55 -6.88 0.16
C ILE A 5 -15.47 -6.04 1.04
N LEU A 6 -16.79 -6.24 0.93
CA LEU A 6 -17.77 -5.52 1.74
C LEU A 6 -17.58 -5.80 3.24
N LYS A 7 -17.33 -7.07 3.61
CA LYS A 7 -16.95 -7.45 4.97
C LYS A 7 -15.72 -6.68 5.46
N ASP A 8 -14.64 -6.65 4.67
CA ASP A 8 -13.41 -5.96 5.05
C ASP A 8 -13.63 -4.45 5.23
N ILE A 9 -14.46 -3.83 4.37
CA ILE A 9 -14.85 -2.43 4.53
C ILE A 9 -15.61 -2.21 5.84
N TYR A 10 -16.60 -3.06 6.16
CA TYR A 10 -17.38 -2.92 7.40
C TYR A 10 -16.53 -3.13 8.65
N VAL A 11 -15.64 -4.13 8.65
CA VAL A 11 -14.74 -4.42 9.78
C VAL A 11 -13.81 -3.25 10.06
N ILE A 12 -13.33 -2.60 9.00
CA ILE A 12 -12.35 -1.49 9.12
C ILE A 12 -13.04 -0.12 9.19
N TRP A 13 -14.35 -0.02 8.94
CA TRP A 13 -15.08 1.26 8.86
C TRP A 13 -14.78 2.21 10.03
N ARG A 14 -14.74 1.68 11.24
CA ARG A 14 -14.41 2.46 12.43
C ARG A 14 -12.97 2.98 12.41
N GLN A 15 -12.06 2.22 11.85
CA GLN A 15 -10.64 2.54 11.77
C GLN A 15 -10.32 3.41 10.54
N MET A 16 -11.10 3.31 9.46
CA MET A 16 -10.97 4.18 8.28
C MET A 16 -11.08 5.67 8.63
N LYS A 17 -11.87 6.04 9.65
CA LYS A 17 -11.97 7.42 10.11
C LYS A 17 -10.62 7.98 10.56
N TYR A 18 -9.86 7.19 11.34
CA TYR A 18 -8.52 7.59 11.80
C TYR A 18 -7.53 7.70 10.64
N PHE A 19 -7.62 6.78 9.66
CA PHE A 19 -6.80 6.85 8.46
C PHE A 19 -7.14 8.07 7.61
N LEU A 20 -8.41 8.42 7.47
CA LEU A 20 -8.85 9.64 6.79
C LEU A 20 -8.27 10.89 7.45
N VAL A 21 -8.38 10.99 8.77
CA VAL A 21 -7.81 12.12 9.53
C VAL A 21 -6.29 12.21 9.32
N MET A 22 -5.59 11.08 9.35
CA MET A 22 -4.14 11.04 9.10
C MET A 22 -3.78 11.45 7.67
N ILE A 23 -4.53 10.99 6.66
CA ILE A 23 -4.32 11.40 5.27
C ILE A 23 -4.50 12.92 5.13
N LEU A 24 -5.56 13.48 5.72
CA LEU A 24 -5.83 14.93 5.73
C LEU A 24 -4.68 15.68 6.39
N LEU A 25 -4.24 15.24 7.56
CA LEU A 25 -3.17 15.88 8.33
C LEU A 25 -1.84 15.85 7.57
N PHE A 26 -1.42 14.70 7.05
CA PHE A 26 -0.18 14.58 6.29
C PHE A 26 -0.24 15.33 4.95
N SER A 27 -1.39 15.37 4.30
CA SER A 27 -1.57 16.12 3.05
C SER A 27 -1.56 17.64 3.27
N ALA A 28 -1.97 18.11 4.45
CA ALA A 28 -1.94 19.54 4.80
C ALA A 28 -0.53 20.06 5.11
N LEU A 29 0.38 19.18 5.55
CA LEU A 29 1.76 19.57 5.91
C LEU A 29 2.60 20.00 4.70
N PRO A 30 3.50 20.99 4.84
CA PRO A 30 4.15 21.64 3.69
C PRO A 30 5.28 20.85 3.00
N SER A 31 5.58 19.63 3.38
CA SER A 31 6.66 18.87 2.73
C SER A 31 6.12 17.83 1.74
N GLY A 32 6.73 17.74 0.55
CA GLY A 32 6.34 16.74 -0.46
C GLY A 32 6.48 15.29 0.00
N PHE A 33 7.31 15.04 1.01
CA PHE A 33 7.52 13.73 1.62
C PHE A 33 6.29 13.26 2.44
N ASN A 34 5.55 14.19 3.03
CA ASN A 34 4.37 13.90 3.84
C ASN A 34 3.23 13.27 3.01
N ASN A 35 3.11 13.65 1.74
CA ASN A 35 2.12 13.06 0.85
C ASN A 35 2.43 11.59 0.50
N ALA A 36 3.71 11.27 0.34
CA ALA A 36 4.15 9.89 0.16
C ALA A 36 3.80 9.05 1.40
N PHE A 37 4.00 9.60 2.60
CA PHE A 37 3.62 8.95 3.85
C PHE A 37 2.13 8.67 3.95
N ALA A 38 1.26 9.59 3.52
CA ALA A 38 -0.19 9.42 3.55
C ALA A 38 -0.61 8.19 2.73
N VAL A 39 -0.07 8.04 1.53
CA VAL A 39 -0.39 6.91 0.63
C VAL A 39 0.21 5.61 1.15
N ILE A 40 1.47 5.62 1.60
CA ILE A 40 2.15 4.45 2.18
C ILE A 40 1.45 3.98 3.46
N TYR A 41 1.04 4.92 4.32
CA TYR A 41 0.31 4.61 5.54
C TYR A 41 -1.02 3.88 5.25
N THR A 42 -1.68 4.23 4.15
CA THR A 42 -2.93 3.58 3.73
C THR A 42 -2.71 2.12 3.34
N SER A 43 -1.51 1.73 2.90
CA SER A 43 -1.18 0.32 2.64
C SER A 43 -1.27 -0.56 3.89
N MET A 44 -1.31 0.02 5.09
CA MET A 44 -1.52 -0.71 6.35
C MET A 44 -2.96 -1.16 6.58
N LEU A 45 -3.96 -0.62 5.85
CA LEU A 45 -5.37 -1.03 6.00
C LEU A 45 -5.62 -2.51 5.71
N PRO A 46 -5.12 -3.10 4.60
CA PRO A 46 -5.29 -4.53 4.34
C PRO A 46 -4.68 -5.42 5.42
N TYR A 47 -3.59 -4.99 6.04
CA TYR A 47 -2.95 -5.74 7.14
C TYR A 47 -3.77 -5.70 8.39
N THR A 48 -4.42 -4.58 8.66
CA THR A 48 -5.34 -4.44 9.77
C THR A 48 -6.56 -5.32 9.57
N ALA A 49 -7.09 -5.42 8.34
CA ALA A 49 -8.17 -6.35 7.99
C ALA A 49 -7.77 -7.80 8.27
N LEU A 50 -6.54 -8.17 7.87
CA LEU A 50 -6.00 -9.50 8.11
C LEU A 50 -5.84 -9.80 9.61
N ALA A 51 -5.43 -8.79 10.39
CA ALA A 51 -5.31 -8.90 11.85
C ALA A 51 -6.65 -9.14 12.54
N TYR A 52 -7.70 -8.49 12.07
CA TYR A 52 -9.06 -8.75 12.57
C TYR A 52 -9.56 -10.15 12.18
N ASP A 53 -9.26 -10.59 10.94
CA ASP A 53 -9.62 -11.94 10.50
C ASP A 53 -8.93 -13.01 11.34
N GLU A 54 -7.64 -12.84 11.67
CA GLU A 54 -6.91 -13.79 12.53
C GLU A 54 -7.47 -13.81 13.95
N ARG A 55 -7.79 -12.65 14.53
CA ARG A 55 -8.39 -12.55 15.88
C ARG A 55 -9.80 -13.15 15.96
N SER A 56 -10.60 -12.97 14.92
CA SER A 56 -11.97 -13.51 14.86
C SER A 56 -12.00 -14.97 14.42
N LYS A 57 -10.85 -15.60 14.18
CA LYS A 57 -10.73 -16.97 13.63
C LYS A 57 -11.54 -17.13 12.32
N TRP A 58 -11.56 -16.07 11.51
CA TRP A 58 -12.29 -16.03 10.23
C TRP A 58 -11.90 -17.18 9.31
N ASP A 59 -10.62 -17.60 9.33
CA ASP A 59 -10.13 -18.70 8.50
C ASP A 59 -10.90 -20.01 8.76
N GLN A 60 -11.32 -20.27 10.00
CA GLN A 60 -12.13 -21.45 10.35
C GLN A 60 -13.55 -21.34 9.80
N LEU A 61 -14.16 -20.14 9.86
CA LEU A 61 -15.47 -19.89 9.28
C LEU A 61 -15.42 -19.94 7.74
N ALA A 62 -14.38 -19.39 7.14
CA ALA A 62 -14.19 -19.41 5.69
C ALA A 62 -14.02 -20.83 5.13
N ALA A 63 -13.40 -21.75 5.90
CA ALA A 63 -13.28 -23.15 5.54
C ALA A 63 -14.62 -23.91 5.51
N MET A 64 -15.62 -23.43 6.28
CA MET A 64 -16.99 -23.99 6.29
C MET A 64 -17.87 -23.40 5.19
N MET A 65 -17.43 -22.32 4.54
CA MET A 65 -18.17 -21.65 3.48
C MET A 65 -17.64 -22.07 2.10
N PRO A 66 -18.44 -22.00 1.03
CA PRO A 66 -18.02 -22.36 -0.32
C PRO A 66 -17.14 -21.30 -0.98
N TYR A 67 -16.17 -20.75 -0.23
CA TYR A 67 -15.20 -19.80 -0.76
C TYR A 67 -13.94 -20.51 -1.21
N SER A 68 -13.49 -20.20 -2.44
CA SER A 68 -12.20 -20.64 -2.93
C SER A 68 -11.07 -19.89 -2.20
N THR A 69 -9.96 -20.59 -1.91
CA THR A 69 -8.71 -19.95 -1.40
C THR A 69 -8.25 -18.81 -2.27
N ARG A 70 -8.51 -18.89 -3.59
CA ARG A 70 -8.23 -17.81 -4.56
C ARG A 70 -9.07 -16.58 -4.29
N ASP A 71 -10.36 -16.74 -4.01
CA ASP A 71 -11.28 -15.61 -3.78
C ASP A 71 -10.91 -14.86 -2.50
N VAL A 72 -10.48 -15.54 -1.46
CA VAL A 72 -10.06 -14.94 -0.19
C VAL A 72 -8.78 -14.12 -0.40
N VAL A 73 -7.77 -14.71 -1.03
CA VAL A 73 -6.49 -14.02 -1.26
C VAL A 73 -6.66 -12.84 -2.21
N LEU A 74 -7.32 -13.04 -3.37
CA LEU A 74 -7.56 -11.96 -4.34
C LEU A 74 -8.41 -10.83 -3.73
N GLY A 75 -9.37 -11.17 -2.86
CA GLY A 75 -10.16 -10.18 -2.13
C GLY A 75 -9.28 -9.20 -1.33
N LYS A 76 -8.23 -9.69 -0.67
CA LYS A 76 -7.28 -8.84 0.08
C LYS A 76 -6.43 -7.94 -0.82
N TYR A 77 -5.98 -8.43 -1.97
CA TYR A 77 -5.25 -7.62 -2.94
C TYR A 77 -6.14 -6.51 -3.53
N VAL A 78 -7.36 -6.87 -3.97
CA VAL A 78 -8.31 -5.90 -4.52
C VAL A 78 -8.69 -4.85 -3.48
N PHE A 79 -8.91 -5.26 -2.23
CA PHE A 79 -9.16 -4.34 -1.13
C PHE A 79 -7.97 -3.39 -0.90
N GLY A 80 -6.74 -3.90 -0.91
CA GLY A 80 -5.52 -3.09 -0.81
C GLY A 80 -5.39 -2.07 -1.95
N TRP A 81 -5.66 -2.48 -3.18
CA TRP A 81 -5.63 -1.58 -4.34
C TRP A 81 -6.70 -0.50 -4.26
N LEU A 82 -7.91 -0.85 -3.81
CA LEU A 82 -8.99 0.14 -3.60
C LEU A 82 -8.61 1.16 -2.52
N CYS A 83 -7.99 0.72 -1.42
CA CYS A 83 -7.54 1.62 -0.36
C CYS A 83 -6.43 2.56 -0.83
N ILE A 84 -5.41 2.04 -1.52
CA ILE A 84 -4.29 2.85 -2.06
C ILE A 84 -4.80 3.81 -3.13
N GLY A 85 -5.65 3.34 -4.05
CA GLY A 85 -6.25 4.18 -5.09
C GLY A 85 -7.13 5.29 -4.51
N GLY A 86 -7.97 4.96 -3.53
CA GLY A 86 -8.80 5.93 -2.82
C GLY A 86 -7.97 7.00 -2.10
N ALA A 87 -6.91 6.57 -1.40
CA ALA A 87 -5.99 7.50 -0.75
C ALA A 87 -5.24 8.39 -1.74
N ALA A 88 -4.82 7.84 -2.87
CA ALA A 88 -4.16 8.58 -3.94
C ALA A 88 -5.08 9.65 -4.53
N VAL A 89 -6.33 9.31 -4.82
CA VAL A 89 -7.32 10.28 -5.31
C VAL A 89 -7.60 11.35 -4.28
N LEU A 90 -7.81 10.97 -3.02
CA LEU A 90 -8.11 11.93 -1.94
C LEU A 90 -6.93 12.88 -1.69
N SER A 91 -5.71 12.34 -1.58
CA SER A 91 -4.51 13.17 -1.39
C SER A 91 -4.22 14.06 -2.60
N GLY A 92 -4.49 13.59 -3.81
CA GLY A 92 -4.36 14.36 -5.04
C GLY A 92 -5.33 15.52 -5.12
N LEU A 93 -6.60 15.29 -4.78
CA LEU A 93 -7.62 16.35 -4.73
C LEU A 93 -7.28 17.40 -3.68
N LEU A 94 -6.81 16.98 -2.49
CA LEU A 94 -6.38 17.89 -1.44
C LEU A 94 -5.18 18.74 -1.88
N GLN A 95 -4.18 18.14 -2.51
CA GLN A 95 -3.04 18.88 -3.04
C GLN A 95 -3.43 19.86 -4.14
N ALA A 96 -4.32 19.45 -5.05
CA ALA A 96 -4.85 20.33 -6.09
C ALA A 96 -5.60 21.52 -5.47
N ALA A 97 -6.43 21.28 -4.45
CA ALA A 97 -7.13 22.33 -3.74
C ALA A 97 -6.16 23.29 -3.00
N LEU A 98 -5.15 22.70 -2.32
CA LEU A 98 -4.13 23.51 -1.62
C LEU A 98 -3.23 24.30 -2.58
N SER A 99 -2.96 23.78 -3.77
CA SER A 99 -2.18 24.52 -4.78
C SER A 99 -2.89 25.76 -5.28
N LEU A 100 -4.24 25.77 -5.28
CA LEU A 100 -5.03 26.95 -5.66
C LEU A 100 -5.07 28.02 -4.55
N VAL A 101 -4.89 27.62 -3.28
CA VAL A 101 -5.03 28.54 -2.13
C VAL A 101 -3.67 29.05 -1.63
N ILE A 102 -2.61 28.25 -1.71
CA ILE A 102 -1.32 28.52 -1.02
C ILE A 102 -0.14 28.51 -2.01
N ASP A 103 -0.37 28.64 -3.32
CA ASP A 103 0.69 28.62 -4.38
C ASP A 103 1.70 27.47 -4.25
N ARG A 104 1.25 26.30 -3.84
CA ARG A 104 2.09 25.11 -3.74
C ARG A 104 2.21 24.41 -5.08
N ALA A 105 3.44 24.16 -5.52
CA ALA A 105 3.70 23.39 -6.74
C ALA A 105 3.16 21.96 -6.59
N PHE A 106 2.13 21.61 -7.36
CA PHE A 106 1.65 20.25 -7.50
C PHE A 106 2.73 19.40 -8.22
N ARG A 107 3.20 18.33 -7.57
CA ARG A 107 4.23 17.42 -8.12
C ARG A 107 3.64 16.04 -8.40
N PRO A 108 3.02 15.82 -9.58
CA PRO A 108 2.35 14.55 -9.90
C PRO A 108 3.32 13.35 -9.94
N GLY A 109 4.60 13.58 -10.27
CA GLY A 109 5.61 12.52 -10.29
C GLY A 109 5.89 11.93 -8.90
N VAL A 110 5.97 12.77 -7.87
CA VAL A 110 6.17 12.30 -6.48
C VAL A 110 4.96 11.50 -6.01
N MET A 111 3.76 11.92 -6.40
CA MET A 111 2.53 11.21 -6.08
C MET A 111 2.47 9.84 -6.77
N ALA A 112 2.79 9.77 -8.06
CA ALA A 112 2.86 8.50 -8.78
C ALA A 112 3.89 7.55 -8.17
N LEU A 113 5.06 8.07 -7.77
CA LEU A 113 6.11 7.29 -7.11
C LEU A 113 5.64 6.73 -5.77
N SER A 114 4.91 7.53 -4.98
CA SER A 114 4.37 7.07 -3.68
C SER A 114 3.32 5.97 -3.83
N VAL A 115 2.46 6.06 -4.84
CA VAL A 115 1.47 5.01 -5.17
C VAL A 115 2.18 3.71 -5.58
N LEU A 116 3.18 3.79 -6.47
CA LEU A 116 3.95 2.62 -6.89
C LEU A 116 4.72 2.00 -5.71
N GLY A 117 5.31 2.83 -4.85
CA GLY A 117 5.96 2.37 -3.62
C GLY A 117 4.99 1.65 -2.66
N ALA A 118 3.79 2.19 -2.48
CA ALA A 118 2.75 1.56 -1.66
C ALA A 118 2.29 0.20 -2.24
N LEU A 119 2.18 0.10 -3.58
CA LEU A 119 1.87 -1.16 -4.26
C LEU A 119 2.98 -2.20 -4.09
N CYS A 120 4.25 -1.79 -4.17
CA CYS A 120 5.39 -2.68 -3.91
C CYS A 120 5.39 -3.17 -2.45
N ILE A 121 5.14 -2.29 -1.49
CA ILE A 121 5.04 -2.65 -0.08
C ILE A 121 3.90 -3.66 0.13
N LEU A 122 2.73 -3.41 -0.46
CA LEU A 122 1.58 -4.31 -0.41
C LEU A 122 1.94 -5.69 -0.98
N ALA A 123 2.57 -5.72 -2.16
CA ALA A 123 2.94 -6.95 -2.84
C ALA A 123 3.93 -7.82 -2.04
N ILE A 124 4.87 -7.20 -1.31
CA ILE A 124 5.86 -7.95 -0.53
C ILE A 124 5.27 -8.38 0.83
N SER A 125 4.50 -7.50 1.46
CA SER A 125 4.05 -7.72 2.84
C SER A 125 2.90 -8.72 2.95
N LEU A 126 1.98 -8.78 1.96
CA LEU A 126 0.86 -9.73 1.99
C LEU A 126 1.32 -11.20 2.06
N PRO A 127 2.21 -11.70 1.16
CA PRO A 127 2.66 -13.08 1.25
C PRO A 127 3.43 -13.38 2.56
N LEU A 128 4.15 -12.41 3.11
CA LEU A 128 4.81 -12.54 4.41
C LEU A 128 3.78 -12.79 5.53
N MET A 129 2.70 -12.03 5.54
CA MET A 129 1.63 -12.18 6.54
C MET A 129 0.88 -13.51 6.40
N PHE A 130 0.61 -13.96 5.17
CA PHE A 130 -0.01 -15.26 4.95
C PHE A 130 0.89 -16.42 5.39
N ARG A 131 2.22 -16.26 5.29
CA ARG A 131 3.20 -17.28 5.71
C ARG A 131 3.43 -17.31 7.21
N MET A 132 3.66 -16.16 7.84
CA MET A 132 4.16 -16.04 9.22
C MET A 132 3.05 -15.74 10.23
N GLY A 133 1.82 -15.45 9.77
CA GLY A 133 0.75 -14.89 10.61
C GLY A 133 0.94 -13.39 10.84
N VAL A 134 -0.09 -12.75 11.40
CA VAL A 134 -0.12 -11.29 11.51
C VAL A 134 0.88 -10.75 12.54
N GLU A 135 1.10 -11.44 13.66
CA GLU A 135 2.02 -10.94 14.70
C GLU A 135 3.47 -10.88 14.22
N LYS A 136 3.98 -11.98 13.66
CA LYS A 136 5.34 -12.02 13.09
C LYS A 136 5.43 -11.26 11.76
N GLY A 137 4.36 -11.27 10.99
CA GLY A 137 4.24 -10.55 9.72
C GLY A 137 4.35 -9.02 9.89
N ARG A 138 3.88 -8.44 11.01
CA ARG A 138 4.05 -7.02 11.32
C ARG A 138 5.51 -6.59 11.38
N LEU A 139 6.36 -7.37 12.04
CA LEU A 139 7.81 -7.08 12.10
C LEU A 139 8.41 -7.09 10.68
N GLY A 140 8.05 -8.09 9.87
CA GLY A 140 8.46 -8.15 8.46
C GLY A 140 7.96 -6.96 7.65
N MET A 141 6.73 -6.50 7.87
CA MET A 141 6.17 -5.33 7.21
C MET A 141 6.94 -4.04 7.56
N PHE A 142 7.26 -3.81 8.85
CA PHE A 142 8.07 -2.65 9.24
C PHE A 142 9.44 -2.67 8.58
N LEU A 143 10.07 -3.84 8.50
CA LEU A 143 11.36 -4.02 7.83
C LEU A 143 11.26 -3.70 6.33
N VAL A 144 10.21 -4.16 5.66
CA VAL A 144 9.94 -3.86 4.24
C VAL A 144 9.71 -2.36 4.03
N ILE A 145 8.89 -1.72 4.86
CA ILE A 145 8.66 -0.26 4.79
C ILE A 145 9.98 0.49 4.97
N PHE A 146 10.77 0.11 5.97
CA PHE A 146 12.07 0.74 6.22
C PHE A 146 13.04 0.56 5.04
N LEU A 147 13.11 -0.63 4.45
CA LEU A 147 13.92 -0.90 3.26
C LEU A 147 13.46 -0.10 2.04
N VAL A 148 12.15 -0.05 1.79
CA VAL A 148 11.60 0.68 0.62
C VAL A 148 11.77 2.19 0.81
N CYS A 149 11.44 2.73 1.98
CA CYS A 149 11.57 4.16 2.25
C CYS A 149 13.04 4.58 2.36
N GLY A 150 13.87 3.79 3.04
CA GLY A 150 15.30 4.06 3.16
C GLY A 150 16.03 3.92 1.81
N GLY A 151 15.72 2.88 1.05
CA GLY A 151 16.26 2.68 -0.30
C GLY A 151 15.85 3.80 -1.26
N ALA A 152 14.58 4.21 -1.25
CA ALA A 152 14.10 5.33 -2.06
C ALA A 152 14.79 6.64 -1.67
N GLY A 153 15.02 6.88 -0.37
CA GLY A 153 15.77 8.05 0.13
C GLY A 153 17.23 8.04 -0.31
N ALA A 154 17.91 6.89 -0.23
CA ALA A 154 19.28 6.76 -0.68
C ALA A 154 19.42 6.96 -2.21
N ILE A 155 18.51 6.38 -2.99
CA ILE A 155 18.49 6.54 -4.44
C ILE A 155 18.23 8.00 -4.82
N SER A 156 17.32 8.71 -4.13
CA SER A 156 17.07 10.12 -4.40
C SER A 156 18.32 10.99 -4.13
N GLN A 157 19.04 10.74 -3.03
CA GLN A 157 20.28 11.47 -2.72
C GLN A 157 21.38 11.22 -3.76
N ILE A 158 21.56 9.96 -4.20
CA ILE A 158 22.53 9.62 -5.25
C ILE A 158 22.12 10.29 -6.57
N ALA A 159 20.83 10.29 -6.89
CA ALA A 159 20.30 10.93 -8.09
C ALA A 159 20.51 12.44 -8.08
N ASP A 160 20.27 13.10 -6.96
CA ASP A 160 20.50 14.55 -6.78
C ASP A 160 21.98 14.91 -6.88
N SER A 161 22.88 14.04 -6.40
CA SER A 161 24.33 14.23 -6.52
C SER A 161 24.86 14.03 -7.94
N MET A 162 24.22 13.20 -8.75
CA MET A 162 24.61 12.93 -10.15
C MET A 162 23.95 13.87 -11.17
N SER A 163 22.80 14.44 -10.84
CA SER A 163 22.07 15.35 -11.71
C SER A 163 22.41 16.82 -11.40
N HIS A 164 23.48 17.34 -12.01
CA HIS A 164 23.73 18.79 -12.01
C HIS A 164 22.57 19.55 -12.70
N GLY A 165 21.46 19.75 -11.98
CA GLY A 165 20.48 20.77 -12.33
C GLY A 165 19.25 20.41 -13.18
N THR A 166 18.95 19.12 -13.47
CA THR A 166 17.73 18.76 -14.21
C THR A 166 16.88 17.72 -13.46
N PRO A 167 16.04 18.13 -12.49
CA PRO A 167 15.24 17.20 -11.68
C PRO A 167 14.16 16.45 -12.50
N PHE A 168 13.81 16.91 -13.69
CA PHE A 168 12.73 16.34 -14.48
C PHE A 168 13.13 15.14 -15.35
N ALA A 169 14.37 15.11 -15.86
CA ALA A 169 14.83 14.05 -16.77
C ALA A 169 15.01 12.69 -16.05
N PHE A 170 15.19 12.70 -14.73
CA PHE A 170 15.41 11.48 -13.95
C PHE A 170 14.12 10.80 -13.48
N GLN A 171 13.00 11.52 -13.41
CA GLN A 171 11.73 10.98 -12.90
C GLN A 171 11.06 9.96 -13.83
N ALA A 172 11.15 10.13 -15.13
CA ALA A 172 10.50 9.24 -16.09
C ALA A 172 11.09 7.81 -16.10
N PRO A 173 12.43 7.60 -16.18
CA PRO A 173 12.98 6.25 -16.13
C PRO A 173 12.78 5.57 -14.76
N VAL A 174 12.84 6.33 -13.66
CA VAL A 174 12.58 5.79 -12.31
C VAL A 174 11.13 5.33 -12.16
N LEU A 175 10.16 6.10 -12.65
CA LEU A 175 8.76 5.74 -12.67
C LEU A 175 8.51 4.46 -13.50
N ALA A 176 9.14 4.34 -14.67
CA ALA A 176 9.02 3.15 -15.51
C ALA A 176 9.58 1.90 -14.83
N VAL A 177 10.76 2.00 -14.22
CA VAL A 177 11.36 0.88 -13.46
C VAL A 177 10.50 0.49 -12.26
N MET A 178 10.00 1.46 -11.50
CA MET A 178 9.13 1.20 -10.36
C MET A 178 7.79 0.59 -10.78
N LEU A 179 7.23 1.00 -11.91
CA LEU A 179 6.02 0.42 -12.46
C LEU A 179 6.22 -1.05 -12.86
N ILE A 180 7.31 -1.33 -13.58
CA ILE A 180 7.66 -2.70 -13.95
C ILE A 180 7.87 -3.55 -12.68
N ALA A 181 8.61 -3.04 -11.70
CA ALA A 181 8.83 -3.72 -10.43
C ALA A 181 7.51 -3.98 -9.69
N ALA A 182 6.60 -3.02 -9.62
CA ALA A 182 5.30 -3.18 -8.98
C ALA A 182 4.44 -4.26 -9.68
N VAL A 183 4.43 -4.28 -11.02
CA VAL A 183 3.69 -5.29 -11.80
C VAL A 183 4.28 -6.68 -11.61
N VAL A 184 5.61 -6.82 -11.71
CA VAL A 184 6.30 -8.11 -11.54
C VAL A 184 6.12 -8.62 -10.10
N LEU A 185 6.31 -7.76 -9.10
CA LEU A 185 6.13 -8.12 -7.70
C LEU A 185 4.70 -8.57 -7.41
N THR A 186 3.69 -7.86 -7.92
CA THR A 186 2.29 -8.26 -7.72
C THR A 186 1.97 -9.57 -8.44
N ALA A 187 2.47 -9.78 -9.66
CA ALA A 187 2.27 -11.01 -10.41
C ALA A 187 2.88 -12.24 -9.72
N VAL A 188 4.03 -12.09 -9.06
CA VAL A 188 4.68 -13.15 -8.29
C VAL A 188 4.04 -13.32 -6.91
N SER A 189 3.65 -12.22 -6.28
CA SER A 189 3.10 -12.19 -4.92
C SER A 189 1.76 -12.91 -4.79
N VAL A 190 0.87 -12.75 -5.77
CA VAL A 190 -0.46 -13.38 -5.75
C VAL A 190 -0.39 -14.91 -5.70
N PRO A 191 0.32 -15.62 -6.62
CA PRO A 191 0.41 -17.07 -6.56
C PRO A 191 1.16 -17.56 -5.31
N LEU A 192 2.16 -16.81 -4.84
CA LEU A 192 2.89 -17.13 -3.63
C LEU A 192 1.98 -17.06 -2.39
N SER A 193 1.15 -16.02 -2.28
CA SER A 193 0.16 -15.88 -1.21
C SER A 193 -0.88 -16.99 -1.24
N MET A 194 -1.34 -17.40 -2.43
CA MET A 194 -2.27 -18.54 -2.58
C MET A 194 -1.67 -19.84 -2.06
N ARG A 195 -0.38 -20.13 -2.39
CA ARG A 195 0.32 -21.30 -1.90
C ARG A 195 0.49 -21.31 -0.37
N PHE A 196 0.85 -20.16 0.20
CA PHE A 196 1.02 -20.05 1.65
C PHE A 196 -0.30 -20.17 2.41
N TYR A 197 -1.36 -19.57 1.89
CA TYR A 197 -2.69 -19.68 2.49
C TYR A 197 -3.24 -21.10 2.41
N ALA A 198 -3.10 -21.78 1.27
CA ALA A 198 -3.50 -23.19 1.12
C ALA A 198 -2.75 -24.11 2.07
N LYS A 199 -1.44 -23.88 2.29
CA LYS A 199 -0.62 -24.67 3.22
C LYS A 199 -0.97 -24.45 4.70
N ARG A 200 -1.59 -23.34 5.02
CA ARG A 200 -2.03 -23.01 6.39
C ARG A 200 -3.39 -23.64 6.74
N GLN A 201 -4.18 -23.99 5.74
CA GLN A 201 -5.51 -24.62 5.92
C GLN A 201 -5.46 -26.14 5.94
N GLY A 202 -4.43 -26.77 5.42
CA GLY A 202 -4.19 -28.22 5.45
C GLY A 202 -3.24 -28.61 6.55
#